data_2bd086065170607c3d9474f7212e1404
#
_entry.id   2bd086065170607c3d9474f7212e1404
#
_cell.length_a   1.000
_cell.length_b   1.000
_cell.length_c   1.000
_cell.angle_alpha   90.00
_cell.angle_beta   90.00
_cell.angle_gamma   90.00
#
_symmetry.space_group_name_H-M   'P 1'
#
loop_
_entity.id
_entity.type
_entity.pdbx_description
1 polymer ?
#
loop_
_entity_poly.entity_id
_entity_poly.type
_entity_poly.pdbx_seq_one_letter_code
_entity_poly.pdbx_strand_id
1 'polypeptide(L)'
;INENPVPIKFAIVNNYPNPFNPTTTITTHLKTYCNISLQVFDLNGRLVDLLFEGEIESGIHEFHWNGNNQPSGVYFIKLSSSDHNQTRKMVLLK
;
A
#
# COMPACT_ATOMS: atom_id res chain seq x y z
N ILE A 1 -5.46 33.52 -8.19
CA ILE A 1 -6.06 32.23 -8.34
C ILE A 1 -5.12 31.15 -7.88
N ASN A 2 -5.65 30.20 -7.25
CA ASN A 2 -4.87 29.11 -6.77
C ASN A 2 -5.13 27.89 -7.64
N GLU A 3 -4.11 27.50 -8.36
CA GLU A 3 -4.19 26.37 -9.25
C GLU A 3 -3.78 25.07 -8.60
N ASN A 4 -3.34 25.15 -7.35
CA ASN A 4 -2.85 23.95 -6.71
C ASN A 4 -4.00 22.99 -6.44
N PRO A 5 -3.81 21.73 -6.77
CA PRO A 5 -4.81 20.76 -6.41
C PRO A 5 -4.86 20.61 -4.90
N VAL A 6 -5.97 20.09 -4.41
CA VAL A 6 -6.06 19.73 -3.00
C VAL A 6 -4.91 18.77 -2.69
N PRO A 7 -4.14 19.04 -1.65
CA PRO A 7 -3.03 18.15 -1.33
C PRO A 7 -3.53 16.75 -1.01
N ILE A 8 -2.84 15.77 -1.54
CA ILE A 8 -3.09 14.38 -1.21
C ILE A 8 -2.55 14.15 0.19
N LYS A 9 -3.40 13.68 1.07
CA LYS A 9 -3.00 13.46 2.46
C LYS A 9 -2.17 12.21 2.65
N PHE A 10 -2.33 11.25 1.75
CA PHE A 10 -1.48 10.09 1.71
C PHE A 10 -1.48 9.52 0.30
N ALA A 11 -0.46 8.74 0.01
CA ALA A 11 -0.37 8.05 -1.27
C ALA A 11 0.56 6.85 -1.14
N ILE A 12 0.25 5.81 -1.91
CA ILE A 12 1.23 4.78 -2.22
C ILE A 12 2.03 5.34 -3.37
N VAL A 13 3.29 5.63 -3.10
CA VAL A 13 4.15 6.26 -4.09
C VAL A 13 4.69 5.22 -5.06
N ASN A 14 4.97 4.02 -4.54
CA ASN A 14 5.67 3.02 -5.31
C ASN A 14 5.51 1.65 -4.65
N ASN A 15 5.54 0.60 -5.45
CA ASN A 15 5.83 -0.72 -4.94
C ASN A 15 6.84 -1.37 -5.88
N TYR A 16 7.99 -1.70 -5.36
CA TYR A 16 9.12 -2.13 -6.18
C TYR A 16 9.86 -3.26 -5.48
N PRO A 17 10.24 -4.29 -6.20
CA PRO A 17 9.95 -4.56 -7.60
C PRO A 17 8.49 -4.96 -7.83
N ASN A 18 8.03 -4.76 -9.06
CA ASN A 18 6.70 -5.17 -9.49
C ASN A 18 6.75 -5.44 -10.99
N PRO A 19 6.70 -6.69 -11.45
CA PRO A 19 6.46 -7.91 -10.65
C PRO A 19 7.56 -8.20 -9.64
N PHE A 20 7.23 -8.99 -8.63
CA PHE A 20 8.18 -9.27 -7.55
C PHE A 20 8.25 -10.77 -7.27
N ASN A 21 9.36 -11.20 -6.62
CA ASN A 21 9.59 -12.60 -6.30
C ASN A 21 10.58 -12.70 -5.14
N PRO A 22 10.15 -13.06 -3.97
CA PRO A 22 8.78 -13.05 -3.48
C PRO A 22 8.48 -11.80 -2.67
N THR A 23 9.41 -10.84 -2.61
CA THR A 23 9.30 -9.68 -1.71
C THR A 23 9.22 -8.40 -2.53
N THR A 24 8.38 -7.49 -2.08
CA THR A 24 8.30 -6.15 -2.64
C THR A 24 8.26 -5.13 -1.50
N THR A 25 8.71 -3.92 -1.80
CA THR A 25 8.68 -2.81 -0.86
C THR A 25 7.61 -1.83 -1.31
N ILE A 26 6.70 -1.51 -0.39
CA ILE A 26 5.64 -0.54 -0.62
C ILE A 26 6.07 0.76 0.06
N THR A 27 6.22 1.82 -0.73
CA THR A 27 6.61 3.13 -0.22
C THR A 27 5.39 4.01 -0.19
N THR A 28 5.11 4.59 0.98
CA THR A 28 3.96 5.46 1.19
C THR A 28 4.45 6.85 1.57
N HIS A 29 3.65 7.84 1.23
CA HIS A 29 3.92 9.22 1.63
C HIS A 29 2.69 9.75 2.36
N LEU A 30 2.88 10.13 3.62
CA LEU A 30 1.81 10.62 4.48
C LEU A 30 2.11 12.07 4.80
N LYS A 31 1.17 12.93 4.47
CA LYS A 31 1.35 14.37 4.66
C LYS A 31 1.07 14.81 6.09
N THR A 32 0.31 14.01 6.82
CA THR A 32 -0.06 14.35 8.20
C THR A 32 0.01 13.11 9.05
N TYR A 33 0.13 13.31 10.35
CA TYR A 33 -0.07 12.24 11.33
C TYR A 33 -1.50 11.74 11.17
N CYS A 34 -1.65 10.44 11.06
CA CYS A 34 -2.98 9.85 10.84
C CYS A 34 -3.02 8.39 11.24
N ASN A 35 -4.23 7.87 11.27
CA ASN A 35 -4.47 6.45 11.53
C ASN A 35 -4.70 5.79 10.20
N ILE A 36 -3.92 4.77 9.89
CA ILE A 36 -4.00 4.08 8.61
C ILE A 36 -4.08 2.57 8.78
N SER A 37 -4.50 1.93 7.71
CA SER A 37 -4.46 0.48 7.56
C SER A 37 -3.84 0.18 6.20
N LEU A 38 -2.90 -0.75 6.17
CA LEU A 38 -2.24 -1.16 4.94
C LEU A 38 -2.45 -2.66 4.79
N GLN A 39 -3.25 -3.05 3.80
CA GLN A 39 -3.74 -4.41 3.66
C GLN A 39 -3.45 -4.95 2.28
N VAL A 40 -3.22 -6.26 2.20
CA VAL A 40 -3.02 -6.95 0.93
C VAL A 40 -4.22 -7.88 0.68
N PHE A 41 -4.80 -7.77 -0.51
CA PHE A 41 -5.92 -8.58 -0.94
C PHE A 41 -5.53 -9.41 -2.15
N ASP A 42 -6.15 -10.57 -2.30
CA ASP A 42 -5.98 -11.36 -3.51
C ASP A 42 -6.98 -10.91 -4.58
N LEU A 43 -6.92 -11.57 -5.74
CA LEU A 43 -7.76 -11.22 -6.87
C LEU A 43 -9.25 -11.36 -6.58
N ASN A 44 -9.61 -12.22 -5.64
CA ASN A 44 -11.00 -12.43 -5.26
C ASN A 44 -11.46 -11.47 -4.16
N GLY A 45 -10.60 -10.54 -3.75
CA GLY A 45 -10.96 -9.58 -2.74
C GLY A 45 -10.78 -10.06 -1.32
N ARG A 46 -10.14 -11.21 -1.12
CA ARG A 46 -9.92 -11.72 0.23
C ARG A 46 -8.68 -11.09 0.82
N LEU A 47 -8.76 -10.74 2.10
CA LEU A 47 -7.61 -10.22 2.82
C LEU A 47 -6.60 -11.35 3.02
N VAL A 48 -5.39 -11.16 2.52
CA VAL A 48 -4.33 -12.15 2.68
C VAL A 48 -3.26 -11.72 3.67
N ASP A 49 -3.13 -10.42 3.92
CA ASP A 49 -2.16 -9.93 4.89
C ASP A 49 -2.53 -8.54 5.35
N LEU A 50 -2.16 -8.23 6.59
CA LEU A 50 -2.28 -6.89 7.15
C LEU A 50 -0.87 -6.44 7.51
N LEU A 51 -0.37 -5.44 6.78
CA LEU A 51 1.02 -5.01 6.93
C LEU A 51 1.18 -3.98 8.02
N PHE A 52 0.19 -3.15 8.23
CA PHE A 52 0.25 -2.13 9.26
C PHE A 52 -1.16 -1.65 9.59
N GLU A 53 -1.39 -1.38 10.87
CA GLU A 53 -2.64 -0.78 11.31
C GLU A 53 -2.35 0.04 12.56
N GLY A 54 -2.72 1.31 12.53
CA GLY A 54 -2.51 2.19 13.66
C GLY A 54 -2.14 3.58 13.25
N GLU A 55 -1.71 4.34 14.25
CA GLU A 55 -1.29 5.72 14.05
C GLU A 55 0.12 5.76 13.54
N ILE A 56 0.39 6.71 12.64
CA ILE A 56 1.69 6.84 12.02
C ILE A 56 1.97 8.31 11.75
N GLU A 57 3.21 8.69 11.86
CA GLU A 57 3.63 10.07 11.66
C GLU A 57 3.69 10.41 10.18
N SER A 58 3.67 11.70 9.88
CA SER A 58 3.86 12.17 8.52
C SER A 58 5.24 11.76 8.02
N GLY A 59 5.37 11.68 6.72
CA GLY A 59 6.65 11.37 6.09
C GLY A 59 6.54 10.17 5.16
N ILE A 60 7.70 9.70 4.75
CA ILE A 60 7.81 8.56 3.86
C ILE A 60 8.07 7.34 4.70
N HIS A 61 7.25 6.31 4.49
CA HIS A 61 7.34 5.05 5.23
C HIS A 61 7.40 3.90 4.25
N GLU A 62 8.25 2.93 4.54
CA GLU A 62 8.41 1.75 3.71
C GLU A 62 7.91 0.53 4.45
N PHE A 63 7.18 -0.30 3.74
CA PHE A 63 6.66 -1.57 4.25
C PHE A 63 7.08 -2.66 3.30
N HIS A 64 7.35 -3.84 3.83
CA HIS A 64 7.79 -4.96 3.00
C HIS A 64 6.74 -6.05 3.05
N TRP A 65 6.43 -6.61 1.89
CA TRP A 65 5.55 -7.75 1.83
C TRP A 65 6.27 -8.93 1.21
N ASN A 66 6.23 -10.04 1.91
CA ASN A 66 6.79 -11.31 1.44
C ASN A 66 5.64 -12.22 1.08
N GLY A 67 5.47 -12.47 -0.22
CA GLY A 67 4.41 -13.31 -0.74
C GLY A 67 4.79 -14.78 -0.85
N ASN A 68 5.81 -15.21 -0.13
CA ASN A 68 6.35 -16.54 -0.28
C ASN A 68 5.32 -17.65 -0.03
N ASN A 69 4.35 -17.38 0.85
CA ASN A 69 3.31 -18.35 1.17
C ASN A 69 2.07 -18.22 0.30
N GLN A 70 2.13 -17.35 -0.71
CA GLN A 70 1.00 -17.08 -1.60
C GLN A 70 1.32 -17.59 -3.00
N PRO A 71 0.30 -18.03 -3.75
CA PRO A 71 0.53 -18.41 -5.14
C PRO A 71 0.87 -17.22 -6.02
N SER A 72 1.56 -17.47 -7.12
CA SER A 72 1.78 -16.44 -8.13
C SER A 72 0.45 -15.89 -8.60
N GLY A 73 0.41 -14.60 -8.86
CA GLY A 73 -0.80 -13.98 -9.34
C GLY A 73 -0.86 -12.51 -9.00
N VAL A 74 -2.05 -11.96 -9.15
CA VAL A 74 -2.33 -10.54 -8.95
C VAL A 74 -2.80 -10.32 -7.51
N TYR A 75 -2.24 -9.32 -6.88
CA TYR A 75 -2.61 -8.88 -5.54
C TYR A 75 -2.82 -7.39 -5.53
N PHE A 76 -3.54 -6.91 -4.54
CA PHE A 76 -3.81 -5.47 -4.39
C PHE A 76 -3.36 -5.03 -3.01
N ILE A 77 -2.62 -3.94 -2.98
CA ILE A 77 -2.26 -3.28 -1.73
C ILE A 77 -3.18 -2.09 -1.55
N LYS A 78 -3.82 -2.01 -0.38
CA LYS A 78 -4.79 -0.96 -0.09
C LYS A 78 -4.34 -0.18 1.13
N LEU A 79 -4.17 1.12 0.94
CA LEU A 79 -3.87 2.07 2.00
C LEU A 79 -5.15 2.82 2.32
N SER A 80 -5.61 2.72 3.57
CA SER A 80 -6.87 3.32 4.00
C SER A 80 -6.66 4.20 5.20
N SER A 81 -7.41 5.30 5.25
CA SER A 81 -7.60 6.09 6.46
C SER A 81 -9.09 6.30 6.66
N SER A 82 -9.48 7.14 7.62
CA SER A 82 -10.90 7.32 7.93
C SER A 82 -11.70 7.87 6.74
N ASP A 83 -11.07 8.64 5.87
CA ASP A 83 -11.79 9.33 4.80
C ASP A 83 -11.15 9.17 3.42
N HIS A 84 -10.08 8.38 3.31
CA HIS A 84 -9.40 8.17 2.04
C HIS A 84 -8.95 6.74 1.92
N ASN A 85 -8.96 6.22 0.70
CA ASN A 85 -8.23 4.98 0.45
C ASN A 85 -7.68 4.98 -0.96
N GLN A 86 -6.62 4.20 -1.14
CA GLN A 86 -5.93 4.06 -2.40
C GLN A 86 -5.51 2.61 -2.55
N THR A 87 -5.66 2.10 -3.76
CA THR A 87 -5.33 0.71 -4.05
C THR A 87 -4.36 0.64 -5.23
N ARG A 88 -3.38 -0.23 -5.13
CA ARG A 88 -2.46 -0.50 -6.22
C ARG A 88 -2.36 -1.99 -6.49
N LYS A 89 -2.17 -2.31 -7.75
CA LYS A 89 -2.00 -3.69 -8.20
C LYS A 89 -0.54 -4.10 -8.08
N MET A 90 -0.33 -5.34 -7.62
CA MET A 90 0.99 -5.95 -7.55
C MET A 90 0.93 -7.31 -8.23
N VAL A 91 2.04 -7.73 -8.83
CA VAL A 91 2.10 -9.03 -9.49
C VAL A 91 3.23 -9.84 -8.86
N LEU A 92 2.86 -10.98 -8.30
CA LEU A 92 3.81 -11.93 -7.71
C LEU A 92 4.12 -13.02 -8.73
N LEU A 93 5.38 -13.14 -9.08
CA LEU A 93 5.87 -14.16 -9.99
C LEU A 93 6.89 -15.03 -9.26
N LYS A 94 6.49 -16.20 -8.87
CA LYS A 94 7.37 -17.12 -8.19
C LYS A 94 8.06 -18.07 -9.15
#